data_36c7c1e778d18976b99751dbc5fd01c9
#
_entry.id   36c7c1e778d18976b99751dbc5fd01c9
#
_cell.length_a   1.000
_cell.length_b   1.000
_cell.length_c   1.000
_cell.angle_alpha   90.00
_cell.angle_beta   90.00
_cell.angle_gamma   90.00
#
_symmetry.space_group_name_H-M   'P 1'
#
loop_
_entity.id
_entity.type
_entity.pdbx_description
1 polymer ?
#
loop_
_entity_poly.entity_id
_entity_poly.type
_entity_poly.pdbx_seq_one_letter_code
_entity_poly.pdbx_strand_id
1 'polypeptide(L)'
;MFSHIERHSECVAGMAEALARRAVETGATRHPELVALSLAAGLLHDIAKSYTVQFGGSHAQIGASWVVDSTGNHKVAQAVYHHVEWPWPLPEDLVHPVFFVIYADKRARHDEMVSLDERYEDLLVRYGKSEHSRAAIHRGWEHSKTIERVLSAQLEFPLHESTVVGGRLVSRA
;
A
#
# COMPACT_ATOMS: atom_id res chain seq x y z
N MET A 1 12.86 9.05 -12.63
CA MET A 1 11.92 7.93 -12.35
C MET A 1 11.11 7.63 -13.61
N PHE A 2 10.68 6.39 -13.85
CA PHE A 2 9.82 6.10 -15.02
C PHE A 2 8.41 6.64 -14.76
N SER A 3 7.79 7.31 -15.73
CA SER A 3 6.49 7.99 -15.57
C SER A 3 5.35 7.07 -15.11
N HIS A 4 5.40 5.78 -15.45
CA HIS A 4 4.42 4.81 -14.96
C HIS A 4 4.58 4.48 -13.46
N ILE A 5 5.81 4.58 -12.89
CA ILE A 5 6.06 4.42 -11.46
C ILE A 5 5.54 5.65 -10.70
N GLU A 6 5.69 6.85 -11.27
CA GLU A 6 5.17 8.08 -10.67
C GLU A 6 3.65 8.02 -10.53
N ARG A 7 2.94 7.73 -11.63
CA ARG A 7 1.47 7.61 -11.60
C ARG A 7 0.98 6.51 -10.67
N HIS A 8 1.69 5.37 -10.63
CA HIS A 8 1.39 4.32 -9.67
C HIS A 8 1.54 4.82 -8.22
N SER A 9 2.64 5.51 -7.92
CA SER A 9 2.88 6.06 -6.58
C SER A 9 1.85 7.12 -6.19
N GLU A 10 1.40 7.96 -7.12
CA GLU A 10 0.31 8.91 -6.89
C GLU A 10 -1.02 8.19 -6.58
N CYS A 11 -1.32 7.13 -7.30
CA CYS A 11 -2.52 6.31 -7.08
C CYS A 11 -2.49 5.65 -5.69
N VAL A 12 -1.36 5.04 -5.31
CA VAL A 12 -1.16 4.43 -3.99
C VAL A 12 -1.23 5.49 -2.89
N ALA A 13 -0.61 6.65 -3.08
CA ALA A 13 -0.62 7.75 -2.12
C ALA A 13 -2.03 8.29 -1.88
N GLY A 14 -2.81 8.47 -2.95
CA GLY A 14 -4.21 8.93 -2.84
C GLY A 14 -5.07 7.97 -2.03
N MET A 15 -4.91 6.66 -2.21
CA MET A 15 -5.64 5.66 -1.43
C MET A 15 -5.17 5.63 0.03
N ALA A 16 -3.85 5.65 0.28
CA ALA A 16 -3.30 5.64 1.63
C ALA A 16 -3.71 6.91 2.42
N GLU A 17 -3.72 8.06 1.75
CA GLU A 17 -4.23 9.32 2.32
C GLU A 17 -5.72 9.23 2.68
N ALA A 18 -6.56 8.69 1.77
CA ALA A 18 -8.01 8.58 1.99
C ALA A 18 -8.33 7.63 3.16
N LEU A 19 -7.59 6.52 3.30
CA LEU A 19 -7.68 5.62 4.46
C LEU A 19 -7.34 6.35 5.76
N ALA A 20 -6.25 7.12 5.77
CA ALA A 20 -5.82 7.88 6.93
C ALA A 20 -6.82 8.98 7.31
N ARG A 21 -7.38 9.70 6.33
CA ARG A 21 -8.46 10.68 6.56
C ARG A 21 -9.68 10.02 7.19
N ARG A 22 -10.09 8.88 6.66
CA ARG A 22 -11.21 8.12 7.22
C ARG A 22 -10.95 7.70 8.66
N ALA A 23 -9.73 7.25 9.00
CA ALA A 23 -9.35 6.89 10.36
C ALA A 23 -9.45 8.08 11.34
N VAL A 24 -9.11 9.29 10.90
CA VAL A 24 -9.29 10.52 11.68
C VAL A 24 -10.77 10.87 11.81
N GLU A 25 -11.53 10.80 10.73
CA GLU A 25 -12.95 11.14 10.70
C GLU A 25 -13.80 10.22 11.62
N THR A 26 -13.50 8.93 11.67
CA THR A 26 -14.20 7.96 12.54
C THR A 26 -13.69 7.96 13.99
N GLY A 27 -12.58 8.64 14.26
CA GLY A 27 -11.94 8.60 15.58
C GLY A 27 -11.16 7.30 15.84
N ALA A 28 -10.93 6.47 14.82
CA ALA A 28 -10.04 5.30 14.90
C ALA A 28 -8.61 5.69 15.26
N THR A 29 -8.22 6.93 15.00
CA THR A 29 -6.99 7.52 15.50
C THR A 29 -7.20 8.96 15.98
N ARG A 30 -6.38 9.39 16.95
CA ARG A 30 -6.32 10.80 17.42
C ARG A 30 -5.10 11.54 16.84
N HIS A 31 -4.39 10.94 15.89
CA HIS A 31 -3.14 11.43 15.32
C HIS A 31 -3.37 11.99 13.91
N PRO A 32 -3.66 13.29 13.74
CA PRO A 32 -3.93 13.90 12.42
C PRO A 32 -2.72 13.84 11.49
N GLU A 33 -1.50 13.75 12.03
CA GLU A 33 -0.27 13.56 11.26
C GLU A 33 -0.25 12.26 10.45
N LEU A 34 -1.10 11.28 10.79
CA LEU A 34 -1.26 10.02 10.06
C LEU A 34 -1.57 10.27 8.58
N VAL A 35 -2.35 11.32 8.26
CA VAL A 35 -2.72 11.67 6.88
C VAL A 35 -1.48 12.03 6.06
N ALA A 36 -0.66 12.97 6.56
CA ALA A 36 0.54 13.39 5.87
C ALA A 36 1.59 12.27 5.78
N LEU A 37 1.73 11.46 6.83
CA LEU A 37 2.63 10.31 6.84
C LEU A 37 2.23 9.25 5.81
N SER A 38 0.94 8.96 5.69
CA SER A 38 0.41 7.96 4.74
C SER A 38 0.53 8.43 3.29
N LEU A 39 0.25 9.70 3.04
CA LEU A 39 0.46 10.33 1.73
C LEU A 39 1.94 10.26 1.32
N ALA A 40 2.85 10.70 2.20
CA ALA A 40 4.29 10.68 1.92
C ALA A 40 4.81 9.26 1.71
N ALA A 41 4.37 8.30 2.52
CA ALA A 41 4.76 6.91 2.40
C ALA A 41 4.27 6.29 1.09
N GLY A 42 3.04 6.58 0.67
CA GLY A 42 2.50 6.13 -0.61
C GLY A 42 3.25 6.71 -1.81
N LEU A 43 3.60 8.01 -1.78
CA LEU A 43 4.41 8.64 -2.82
C LEU A 43 5.81 8.04 -2.94
N LEU A 44 6.40 7.63 -1.82
CA LEU A 44 7.80 7.21 -1.74
C LEU A 44 8.00 5.69 -1.74
N HIS A 45 6.92 4.87 -1.66
CA HIS A 45 7.06 3.42 -1.48
C HIS A 45 7.92 2.76 -2.57
N ASP A 46 7.84 3.22 -3.80
CA ASP A 46 8.56 2.72 -4.96
C ASP A 46 9.74 3.61 -5.42
N ILE A 47 10.22 4.54 -4.58
CA ILE A 47 11.24 5.54 -4.95
C ILE A 47 12.52 4.93 -5.53
N ALA A 48 12.94 3.77 -5.03
CA ALA A 48 14.13 3.07 -5.52
C ALA A 48 13.86 2.06 -6.66
N LYS A 49 12.61 1.94 -7.14
CA LYS A 49 12.26 0.90 -8.12
C LYS A 49 12.99 1.06 -9.45
N SER A 50 13.09 2.28 -9.95
CA SER A 50 13.85 2.56 -11.19
C SER A 50 15.34 2.18 -11.06
N TYR A 51 15.91 2.41 -9.88
CA TYR A 51 17.29 2.03 -9.58
C TYR A 51 17.45 0.50 -9.55
N THR A 52 16.56 -0.20 -8.85
CA THR A 52 16.68 -1.66 -8.70
C THR A 52 16.36 -2.44 -9.98
N VAL A 53 15.54 -1.90 -10.88
CA VAL A 53 15.35 -2.45 -12.23
C VAL A 53 16.67 -2.46 -13.01
N GLN A 54 17.50 -1.44 -12.82
CA GLN A 54 18.79 -1.32 -13.54
C GLN A 54 19.94 -2.04 -12.84
N PHE A 55 20.01 -1.99 -11.51
CA PHE A 55 21.18 -2.42 -10.74
C PHE A 55 20.90 -3.61 -9.80
N GLY A 56 19.65 -4.06 -9.70
CA GLY A 56 19.25 -5.12 -8.78
C GLY A 56 19.05 -4.63 -7.35
N GLY A 57 18.75 -5.58 -6.45
CA GLY A 57 18.51 -5.31 -5.04
C GLY A 57 17.02 -5.17 -4.68
N SER A 58 16.75 -4.94 -3.41
CA SER A 58 15.41 -4.72 -2.88
C SER A 58 15.05 -3.23 -2.94
N HIS A 59 14.07 -2.85 -3.77
CA HIS A 59 13.64 -1.45 -3.85
C HIS A 59 13.03 -0.95 -2.53
N ALA A 60 12.41 -1.81 -1.76
CA ALA A 60 11.85 -1.47 -0.45
C ALA A 60 12.95 -1.11 0.56
N GLN A 61 14.01 -1.92 0.63
CA GLN A 61 15.13 -1.68 1.55
C GLN A 61 15.93 -0.43 1.16
N ILE A 62 16.29 -0.32 -0.13
CA ILE A 62 17.06 0.81 -0.64
C ILE A 62 16.22 2.10 -0.54
N GLY A 63 14.93 2.05 -0.89
CA GLY A 63 14.02 3.18 -0.78
C GLY A 63 13.86 3.67 0.66
N ALA A 64 13.69 2.75 1.61
CA ALA A 64 13.62 3.10 3.03
C ALA A 64 14.90 3.78 3.53
N SER A 65 16.08 3.28 3.11
CA SER A 65 17.35 3.92 3.43
C SER A 65 17.43 5.34 2.87
N TRP A 66 17.04 5.55 1.61
CA TRP A 66 17.01 6.89 1.01
C TRP A 66 16.06 7.84 1.72
N VAL A 67 14.88 7.34 2.15
CA VAL A 67 13.92 8.15 2.93
C VAL A 67 14.51 8.58 4.26
N VAL A 68 15.17 7.67 5.00
CA VAL A 68 15.82 8.02 6.27
C VAL A 68 16.93 9.04 6.05
N ASP A 69 17.81 8.79 5.08
CA ASP A 69 18.95 9.67 4.79
C ASP A 69 18.50 11.09 4.39
N SER A 70 17.45 11.19 3.57
CA SER A 70 16.98 12.48 3.05
C SER A 70 16.06 13.25 3.98
N THR A 71 15.30 12.56 4.85
CA THR A 71 14.21 13.19 5.63
C THR A 71 14.32 13.00 7.14
N GLY A 72 15.08 12.01 7.60
CA GLY A 72 15.08 11.55 9.00
C GLY A 72 13.77 10.93 9.46
N ASN A 73 12.79 10.71 8.56
CA ASN A 73 11.46 10.26 8.94
C ASN A 73 11.36 8.73 8.96
N HIS A 74 11.60 8.14 10.14
CA HIS A 74 11.55 6.69 10.33
C HIS A 74 10.15 6.08 10.14
N LYS A 75 9.06 6.83 10.40
CA LYS A 75 7.68 6.33 10.23
C LYS A 75 7.35 6.14 8.74
N VAL A 76 7.76 7.08 7.90
CA VAL A 76 7.62 6.96 6.44
C VAL A 76 8.53 5.84 5.91
N ALA A 77 9.79 5.80 6.35
CA ALA A 77 10.74 4.78 5.93
C ALA A 77 10.28 3.35 6.29
N GLN A 78 9.65 3.17 7.45
CA GLN A 78 9.08 1.90 7.86
C GLN A 78 7.97 1.44 6.90
N ALA A 79 7.09 2.33 6.47
CA ALA A 79 6.06 2.02 5.49
C ALA A 79 6.67 1.68 4.11
N VAL A 80 7.71 2.41 3.68
CA VAL A 80 8.46 2.11 2.46
C VAL A 80 9.15 0.75 2.55
N TYR A 81 9.72 0.41 3.71
CA TYR A 81 10.40 -0.89 3.90
C TYR A 81 9.43 -2.08 3.79
N HIS A 82 8.25 -1.96 4.38
CA HIS A 82 7.30 -3.07 4.53
C HIS A 82 6.20 -3.15 3.47
N HIS A 83 6.14 -2.22 2.51
CA HIS A 83 5.03 -2.19 1.54
C HIS A 83 4.91 -3.47 0.69
N VAL A 84 6.03 -4.16 0.45
CA VAL A 84 6.02 -5.41 -0.33
C VAL A 84 5.44 -6.55 0.49
N GLU A 85 5.88 -6.69 1.74
CA GLU A 85 5.55 -7.80 2.63
C GLU A 85 5.64 -7.40 4.10
N TRP A 86 4.68 -7.88 4.89
CA TRP A 86 4.72 -7.85 6.35
C TRP A 86 4.97 -9.29 6.84
N PRO A 87 6.19 -9.60 7.34
CA PRO A 87 6.60 -10.99 7.60
C PRO A 87 6.16 -11.54 8.97
N TRP A 88 5.50 -10.73 9.79
CA TRP A 88 5.05 -11.12 11.15
C TRP A 88 3.54 -11.32 11.21
N PRO A 89 3.01 -11.90 12.29
CA PRO A 89 1.56 -11.86 12.54
C PRO A 89 1.05 -10.42 12.49
N LEU A 90 -0.15 -10.23 11.94
CA LEU A 90 -0.77 -8.92 11.92
C LEU A 90 -1.07 -8.46 13.35
N PRO A 91 -0.74 -7.20 13.70
CA PRO A 91 -1.18 -6.63 14.96
C PRO A 91 -2.71 -6.46 14.98
N GLU A 92 -3.28 -6.28 16.16
CA GLU A 92 -4.73 -6.04 16.31
C GLU A 92 -5.14 -4.70 15.67
N ASP A 93 -4.29 -3.67 15.80
CA ASP A 93 -4.52 -2.35 15.20
C ASP A 93 -3.69 -2.19 13.91
N LEU A 94 -4.39 -2.01 12.79
CA LEU A 94 -3.80 -1.76 11.47
C LEU A 94 -3.90 -0.28 11.06
N VAL A 95 -4.37 0.62 11.92
CA VAL A 95 -4.48 2.05 11.64
C VAL A 95 -3.09 2.71 11.67
N HIS A 96 -2.28 2.40 10.67
CA HIS A 96 -0.88 2.79 10.58
C HIS A 96 -0.44 2.95 9.11
N PRO A 97 0.48 3.89 8.77
CA PRO A 97 0.93 4.12 7.40
C PRO A 97 1.42 2.87 6.67
N VAL A 98 2.07 1.95 7.38
CA VAL A 98 2.55 0.66 6.83
C VAL A 98 1.39 -0.12 6.19
N PHE A 99 0.31 -0.34 6.92
CA PHE A 99 -0.80 -1.16 6.43
C PHE A 99 -1.65 -0.44 5.40
N PHE A 100 -1.75 0.89 5.50
CA PHE A 100 -2.42 1.69 4.49
C PHE A 100 -1.68 1.63 3.15
N VAL A 101 -0.34 1.69 3.16
CA VAL A 101 0.46 1.58 1.93
C VAL A 101 0.46 0.15 1.39
N ILE A 102 0.62 -0.87 2.25
CA ILE A 102 0.49 -2.28 1.83
C ILE A 102 -0.84 -2.51 1.10
N TYR A 103 -1.94 -2.10 1.72
CA TYR A 103 -3.27 -2.29 1.15
C TYR A 103 -3.46 -1.49 -0.14
N ALA A 104 -3.08 -0.22 -0.15
CA ALA A 104 -3.20 0.65 -1.31
C ALA A 104 -2.40 0.13 -2.51
N ASP A 105 -1.16 -0.34 -2.32
CA ASP A 105 -0.35 -0.93 -3.38
C ASP A 105 -0.99 -2.20 -3.97
N LYS A 106 -1.62 -3.03 -3.12
CA LYS A 106 -2.32 -4.23 -3.59
C LYS A 106 -3.69 -3.92 -4.23
N ARG A 107 -4.20 -2.69 -4.09
CA ARG A 107 -5.39 -2.18 -4.77
C ARG A 107 -5.06 -1.40 -6.05
N ALA A 108 -3.78 -1.10 -6.30
CA ALA A 108 -3.32 -0.37 -7.48
C ALA A 108 -2.83 -1.32 -8.58
N ARG A 109 -3.43 -1.22 -9.77
CA ARG A 109 -2.95 -1.85 -11.01
C ARG A 109 -2.55 -0.74 -11.97
N HIS A 110 -1.23 -0.53 -12.16
CA HIS A 110 -0.68 0.65 -12.82
C HIS A 110 -1.08 1.94 -12.10
N ASP A 111 -1.93 2.75 -12.69
CA ASP A 111 -2.46 4.03 -12.18
C ASP A 111 -3.97 3.97 -11.89
N GLU A 112 -4.54 2.75 -11.79
CA GLU A 112 -5.94 2.53 -11.50
C GLU A 112 -6.15 1.76 -10.20
N MET A 113 -7.17 2.18 -9.42
CA MET A 113 -7.66 1.39 -8.29
C MET A 113 -8.55 0.25 -8.78
N VAL A 114 -8.19 -0.98 -8.42
CA VAL A 114 -8.93 -2.21 -8.74
C VAL A 114 -9.30 -2.97 -7.46
N SER A 115 -10.10 -4.02 -7.55
CA SER A 115 -10.31 -4.93 -6.42
C SER A 115 -9.05 -5.76 -6.14
N LEU A 116 -8.96 -6.35 -4.94
CA LEU A 116 -7.89 -7.31 -4.65
C LEU A 116 -7.94 -8.49 -5.60
N ASP A 117 -9.13 -8.97 -5.92
CA ASP A 117 -9.29 -10.11 -6.83
C ASP A 117 -8.75 -9.79 -8.22
N GLU A 118 -9.16 -8.68 -8.83
CA GLU A 118 -8.63 -8.22 -10.13
C GLU A 118 -7.10 -8.03 -10.11
N ARG A 119 -6.56 -7.51 -9.01
CA ARG A 119 -5.11 -7.30 -8.86
C ARG A 119 -4.34 -8.61 -8.79
N TYR A 120 -4.81 -9.55 -7.99
CA TYR A 120 -4.11 -10.82 -7.79
C TYR A 120 -4.28 -11.78 -8.97
N GLU A 121 -5.39 -11.73 -9.69
CA GLU A 121 -5.55 -12.40 -10.98
C GLU A 121 -4.54 -11.90 -12.02
N ASP A 122 -4.35 -10.57 -12.13
CA ASP A 122 -3.31 -9.97 -12.98
C ASP A 122 -1.90 -10.42 -12.57
N LEU A 123 -1.61 -10.49 -11.26
CA LEU A 123 -0.33 -10.99 -10.76
C LEU A 123 -0.10 -12.47 -11.11
N LEU A 124 -1.13 -13.32 -11.01
CA LEU A 124 -1.06 -14.73 -11.39
C LEU A 124 -0.75 -14.89 -12.87
N VAL A 125 -1.40 -14.10 -13.74
CA VAL A 125 -1.16 -14.13 -15.19
C VAL A 125 0.29 -13.71 -15.51
N ARG A 126 0.78 -12.65 -14.90
CA ARG A 126 2.13 -12.10 -15.20
C ARG A 126 3.26 -12.90 -14.58
N TYR A 127 3.10 -13.33 -13.33
CA TYR A 127 4.19 -13.84 -12.50
C TYR A 127 3.98 -15.27 -12.01
N GLY A 128 2.78 -15.85 -12.16
CA GLY A 128 2.43 -17.20 -11.72
C GLY A 128 3.02 -18.32 -12.60
N LYS A 129 4.26 -18.18 -13.06
CA LYS A 129 4.91 -19.10 -14.02
C LYS A 129 5.37 -20.43 -13.41
N SER A 130 5.53 -20.50 -12.10
CA SER A 130 5.90 -21.71 -11.36
C SER A 130 4.91 -21.98 -10.24
N GLU A 131 4.87 -23.21 -9.74
CA GLU A 131 4.07 -23.57 -8.57
C GLU A 131 4.46 -22.74 -7.35
N HIS A 132 5.77 -22.54 -7.13
CA HIS A 132 6.29 -21.70 -6.06
C HIS A 132 5.78 -20.26 -6.15
N SER A 133 5.85 -19.64 -7.34
CA SER A 133 5.38 -18.25 -7.53
C SER A 133 3.86 -18.14 -7.36
N ARG A 134 3.09 -19.10 -7.86
CA ARG A 134 1.62 -19.13 -7.65
C ARG A 134 1.28 -19.26 -6.17
N ALA A 135 1.93 -20.16 -5.45
CA ALA A 135 1.72 -20.32 -4.01
C ALA A 135 2.06 -19.04 -3.23
N ALA A 136 3.14 -18.33 -3.60
CA ALA A 136 3.50 -17.05 -2.98
C ALA A 136 2.44 -15.97 -3.25
N ILE A 137 1.94 -15.88 -4.50
CA ILE A 137 0.88 -14.93 -4.87
C ILE A 137 -0.41 -15.23 -4.11
N HIS A 138 -0.82 -16.49 -3.98
CA HIS A 138 -2.00 -16.86 -3.22
C HIS A 138 -1.87 -16.52 -1.72
N ARG A 139 -0.71 -16.77 -1.10
CA ARG A 139 -0.47 -16.35 0.30
C ARG A 139 -0.59 -14.82 0.46
N GLY A 140 -0.01 -14.06 -0.47
CA GLY A 140 -0.14 -12.59 -0.49
C GLY A 140 -1.59 -12.13 -0.63
N TRP A 141 -2.38 -12.83 -1.46
CA TRP A 141 -3.80 -12.56 -1.66
C TRP A 141 -4.61 -12.74 -0.37
N GLU A 142 -4.48 -13.89 0.30
CA GLU A 142 -5.16 -14.14 1.57
C GLU A 142 -4.71 -13.16 2.68
N HIS A 143 -3.44 -12.80 2.72
CA HIS A 143 -2.92 -11.79 3.62
C HIS A 143 -3.58 -10.43 3.36
N SER A 144 -3.66 -10.01 2.10
CA SER A 144 -4.28 -8.73 1.72
C SER A 144 -5.78 -8.69 2.01
N LYS A 145 -6.51 -9.80 1.80
CA LYS A 145 -7.91 -9.92 2.20
C LYS A 145 -8.10 -9.80 3.72
N THR A 146 -7.16 -10.34 4.48
CA THR A 146 -7.17 -10.21 5.95
C THR A 146 -6.98 -8.75 6.36
N ILE A 147 -6.02 -8.04 5.76
CA ILE A 147 -5.79 -6.60 5.99
C ILE A 147 -7.05 -5.81 5.60
N GLU A 148 -7.63 -6.06 4.43
CA GLU A 148 -8.85 -5.39 3.97
C GLU A 148 -10.01 -5.55 4.96
N ARG A 149 -10.24 -6.78 5.43
CA ARG A 149 -11.32 -7.07 6.39
C ARG A 149 -11.10 -6.34 7.73
N VAL A 150 -9.87 -6.35 8.27
CA VAL A 150 -9.56 -5.69 9.54
C VAL A 150 -9.66 -4.17 9.40
N LEU A 151 -9.07 -3.60 8.36
CA LEU A 151 -9.17 -2.16 8.08
C LEU A 151 -10.61 -1.73 7.81
N SER A 152 -11.41 -2.54 7.10
CA SER A 152 -12.83 -2.24 6.88
C SER A 152 -13.60 -2.12 8.20
N ALA A 153 -13.32 -2.98 9.16
CA ALA A 153 -13.94 -2.93 10.48
C ALA A 153 -13.45 -1.72 11.29
N GLN A 154 -12.14 -1.44 11.31
CA GLN A 154 -11.56 -0.34 12.07
C GLN A 154 -11.93 1.04 11.52
N LEU A 155 -12.09 1.15 10.19
CA LEU A 155 -12.46 2.39 9.50
C LEU A 155 -13.98 2.58 9.33
N GLU A 156 -14.76 1.59 9.75
CA GLU A 156 -16.23 1.57 9.57
C GLU A 156 -16.62 1.86 8.10
N PHE A 157 -15.95 1.17 7.15
CA PHE A 157 -16.14 1.37 5.72
C PHE A 157 -15.86 0.09 4.92
N PRO A 158 -16.73 -0.35 3.99
CA PRO A 158 -16.53 -1.56 3.19
C PRO A 158 -15.46 -1.32 2.11
N LEU A 159 -14.20 -1.61 2.43
CA LEU A 159 -13.06 -1.28 1.57
C LEU A 159 -13.04 -2.07 0.24
N HIS A 160 -13.60 -3.29 0.19
CA HIS A 160 -13.68 -4.10 -1.02
C HIS A 160 -14.48 -3.45 -2.15
N GLU A 161 -15.46 -2.60 -1.80
CA GLU A 161 -16.30 -1.83 -2.72
C GLU A 161 -15.85 -0.37 -2.84
N SER A 162 -14.64 -0.04 -2.39
CA SER A 162 -14.19 1.35 -2.35
C SER A 162 -13.39 1.78 -3.56
N THR A 163 -13.47 3.06 -3.83
CA THR A 163 -12.53 3.82 -4.68
C THR A 163 -12.25 5.18 -4.01
N VAL A 164 -11.38 5.98 -4.63
CA VAL A 164 -11.04 7.32 -4.13
C VAL A 164 -11.53 8.37 -5.11
N VAL A 165 -12.32 9.31 -4.61
CA VAL A 165 -12.79 10.48 -5.36
C VAL A 165 -12.56 11.73 -4.50
N GLY A 166 -11.87 12.71 -5.05
CA GLY A 166 -11.57 13.96 -4.34
C GLY A 166 -10.82 13.76 -3.02
N GLY A 167 -9.94 12.75 -2.94
CA GLY A 167 -9.15 12.43 -1.74
C GLY A 167 -9.94 11.74 -0.62
N ARG A 168 -11.14 11.22 -0.90
CA ARG A 168 -11.99 10.50 0.05
C ARG A 168 -12.37 9.13 -0.46
N LEU A 169 -12.57 8.20 0.48
CA LEU A 169 -13.16 6.89 0.20
C LEU A 169 -14.64 7.06 -0.17
N VAL A 170 -15.03 6.45 -1.29
CA VAL A 170 -16.43 6.35 -1.72
C VAL A 170 -16.71 4.90 -2.15
N SER A 171 -17.98 4.47 -1.98
CA SER A 171 -18.40 3.17 -2.51
C SER A 171 -18.41 3.20 -4.03
N ARG A 172 -17.93 2.13 -4.65
CA ARG A 172 -18.14 1.91 -6.10
C ARG A 172 -19.63 1.70 -6.34
N ALA A 173 -20.17 2.39 -7.34
CA ALA A 173 -21.54 2.21 -7.78
C ALA A 173 -21.70 0.87 -8.52
#